data_f138340a32d22ca9b3bbc0f8ea8dc267
#
_entry.id   f138340a32d22ca9b3bbc0f8ea8dc267
#
_cell.length_a   1.000
_cell.length_b   1.000
_cell.length_c   1.000
_cell.angle_alpha   90.00
_cell.angle_beta   90.00
_cell.angle_gamma   90.00
#
_symmetry.space_group_name_H-M   'P 1'
#
loop_
_entity.id
_entity.type
_entity.pdbx_description
1 polymer ?
#
loop_
_entity_poly.entity_id
_entity_poly.type
_entity_poly.pdbx_seq_one_letter_code
_entity_poly.pdbx_strand_id
1 'polypeptide(L)'
;AWLGQHLGWRAAFVLVGGIAALACVLIRRGVPDVAAAHGASPLRELHALAQPQVWLTLGIAAIGFGGMFAVFSYVKPLLTEVTGLSVDAVPLVLALFGVGMVVGNLVGARLADKALMRTIGGLLAWSVVVLAAIPFTAPYVAAICINVFLLGTVVAIGPALQIRLMDTAGHAQTLAAALNHSAFNTANALGAWLGGVAIAGGLGWTATGWVGVVLSLGGLAVFAASLWMQRRMRARGEAHA
;
A
#
# COMPACT_ATOMS: atom_id res chain seq x y z
N ALA A 1 4.55 16.48 -8.90
CA ALA A 1 4.77 17.72 -8.12
C ALA A 1 5.38 18.82 -9.01
N TRP A 2 6.58 18.63 -9.60
CA TRP A 2 7.29 19.66 -10.41
C TRP A 2 6.45 20.20 -11.58
N LEU A 3 5.83 19.32 -12.39
CA LEU A 3 4.94 19.71 -13.48
C LEU A 3 3.77 20.58 -13.01
N GLY A 4 3.16 20.18 -11.89
CA GLY A 4 2.03 20.92 -11.33
C GLY A 4 2.41 22.29 -10.78
N GLN A 5 3.65 22.48 -10.33
CA GLN A 5 4.17 23.76 -9.84
C GLN A 5 4.49 24.73 -10.97
N HIS A 6 5.08 24.25 -12.09
CA HIS A 6 5.56 25.12 -13.18
C HIS A 6 4.56 25.28 -14.34
N LEU A 7 3.78 24.24 -14.66
CA LEU A 7 2.87 24.21 -15.80
C LEU A 7 1.38 24.09 -15.41
N GLY A 8 1.12 24.11 -14.10
CA GLY A 8 -0.21 23.93 -13.55
C GLY A 8 -0.67 22.46 -13.52
N TRP A 9 -1.66 22.17 -12.67
CA TRP A 9 -2.16 20.82 -12.44
C TRP A 9 -2.73 20.15 -13.71
N ARG A 10 -3.27 20.94 -14.66
CA ARG A 10 -3.82 20.44 -15.94
C ARG A 10 -2.75 19.74 -16.80
N ALA A 11 -1.51 20.24 -16.80
CA ALA A 11 -0.42 19.65 -17.57
C ALA A 11 -0.09 18.22 -17.08
N ALA A 12 -0.22 17.95 -15.77
CA ALA A 12 -0.03 16.60 -15.22
C ALA A 12 -1.08 15.63 -15.77
N PHE A 13 -2.35 16.05 -15.86
CA PHE A 13 -3.42 15.22 -16.42
C PHE A 13 -3.25 14.97 -17.92
N VAL A 14 -2.83 15.98 -18.68
CA VAL A 14 -2.54 15.82 -20.11
C VAL A 14 -1.41 14.81 -20.33
N LEU A 15 -0.33 14.90 -19.54
CA LEU A 15 0.77 13.94 -19.62
C LEU A 15 0.33 12.52 -19.30
N VAL A 16 -0.41 12.33 -18.19
CA VAL A 16 -0.94 11.01 -17.80
C VAL A 16 -1.89 10.46 -18.87
N GLY A 17 -2.77 11.31 -19.41
CA GLY A 17 -3.66 10.95 -20.51
C GLY A 17 -2.90 10.50 -21.77
N GLY A 18 -1.83 11.21 -22.13
CA GLY A 18 -0.96 10.85 -23.25
C GLY A 18 -0.26 9.51 -23.05
N ILE A 19 0.29 9.27 -21.85
CA ILE A 19 0.90 7.98 -21.49
C ILE A 19 -0.14 6.84 -21.52
N ALA A 20 -1.33 7.08 -21.00
CA ALA A 20 -2.41 6.10 -21.02
C ALA A 20 -2.86 5.76 -22.46
N ALA A 21 -3.00 6.77 -23.34
CA ALA A 21 -3.32 6.56 -24.74
C ALA A 21 -2.22 5.77 -25.47
N LEU A 22 -0.94 6.07 -25.19
CA LEU A 22 0.18 5.30 -25.72
C LEU A 22 0.14 3.85 -25.24
N ALA A 23 -0.10 3.63 -23.96
CA ALA A 23 -0.24 2.28 -23.40
C ALA A 23 -1.38 1.51 -24.06
N CYS A 24 -2.54 2.11 -24.30
CA CYS A 24 -3.66 1.50 -25.03
C CYS A 24 -3.27 1.07 -26.46
N VAL A 25 -2.53 1.95 -27.17
CA VAL A 25 -2.05 1.65 -28.53
C VAL A 25 -1.06 0.48 -28.52
N LEU A 26 -0.12 0.47 -27.56
CA LEU A 26 0.87 -0.61 -27.45
C LEU A 26 0.22 -1.95 -27.08
N ILE A 27 -0.74 -1.96 -26.16
CA ILE A 27 -1.50 -3.16 -25.80
C ILE A 27 -2.26 -3.68 -27.02
N ARG A 28 -2.99 -2.81 -27.72
CA ARG A 28 -3.78 -3.20 -28.92
C ARG A 28 -2.91 -3.76 -30.04
N ARG A 29 -1.65 -3.33 -30.16
CA ARG A 29 -0.73 -3.79 -31.21
C ARG A 29 0.13 -4.97 -30.81
N GLY A 30 0.44 -5.12 -29.52
CA GLY A 30 1.42 -6.07 -29.02
C GLY A 30 0.84 -7.27 -28.27
N VAL A 31 -0.42 -7.17 -27.79
CA VAL A 31 -1.06 -8.26 -27.05
C VAL A 31 -1.93 -9.06 -28.02
N PRO A 32 -1.64 -10.36 -28.25
CA PRO A 32 -2.49 -11.22 -29.06
C PRO A 32 -3.84 -11.44 -28.40
N ASP A 33 -4.89 -11.59 -29.21
CA ASP A 33 -6.21 -11.96 -28.72
C ASP A 33 -6.15 -13.36 -28.08
N VAL A 34 -6.27 -13.42 -26.77
CA VAL A 34 -6.36 -14.68 -26.02
C VAL A 34 -7.84 -15.01 -25.84
N ALA A 35 -8.25 -16.20 -26.32
CA ALA A 35 -9.60 -16.69 -26.10
C ALA A 35 -9.94 -16.70 -24.60
N ALA A 36 -11.10 -16.15 -24.24
CA ALA A 36 -11.56 -16.15 -22.85
C ALA A 36 -11.58 -17.59 -22.32
N ALA A 37 -11.05 -17.81 -21.13
CA ALA A 37 -11.04 -19.11 -20.50
C ALA A 37 -12.47 -19.67 -20.42
N HIS A 38 -12.72 -20.83 -21.03
CA HIS A 38 -14.01 -21.48 -21.02
C HIS A 38 -14.43 -21.76 -19.58
N GLY A 39 -15.56 -21.17 -19.14
CA GLY A 39 -16.11 -21.37 -17.78
C GLY A 39 -15.86 -20.24 -16.78
N ALA A 40 -15.30 -19.11 -17.19
CA ALA A 40 -15.28 -17.91 -16.37
C ALA A 40 -16.72 -17.42 -16.15
N SER A 41 -17.27 -17.66 -14.98
CA SER A 41 -18.59 -17.17 -14.56
C SER A 41 -18.41 -16.16 -13.43
N PRO A 42 -18.95 -14.93 -13.55
CA PRO A 42 -18.89 -13.94 -12.46
C PRO A 42 -19.45 -14.46 -11.13
N LEU A 43 -20.49 -15.31 -11.19
CA LEU A 43 -21.08 -15.93 -10.00
C LEU A 43 -20.12 -16.93 -9.32
N ARG A 44 -19.26 -17.59 -10.08
CA ARG A 44 -18.24 -18.51 -9.56
C ARG A 44 -17.12 -17.76 -8.84
N GLU A 45 -16.75 -16.59 -9.35
CA GLU A 45 -15.76 -15.71 -8.70
C GLU A 45 -16.28 -15.18 -7.37
N LEU A 46 -17.59 -14.89 -7.25
CA LEU A 46 -18.20 -14.45 -5.99
C LEU A 46 -18.09 -15.48 -4.85
N HIS A 47 -17.91 -16.76 -5.15
CA HIS A 47 -17.65 -17.78 -4.12
C HIS A 47 -16.35 -17.55 -3.35
N ALA A 48 -15.38 -16.86 -3.92
CA ALA A 48 -14.16 -16.47 -3.20
C ALA A 48 -14.48 -15.54 -2.01
N LEU A 49 -15.54 -14.73 -2.08
CA LEU A 49 -15.99 -13.89 -0.98
C LEU A 49 -16.54 -14.69 0.21
N ALA A 50 -16.88 -15.96 0.04
CA ALA A 50 -17.27 -16.84 1.13
C ALA A 50 -16.07 -17.29 1.98
N GLN A 51 -14.84 -17.07 1.49
CA GLN A 51 -13.62 -17.50 2.20
C GLN A 51 -13.18 -16.45 3.23
N PRO A 52 -13.13 -16.76 4.54
CA PRO A 52 -12.72 -15.82 5.58
C PRO A 52 -11.30 -15.27 5.39
N GLN A 53 -10.39 -16.05 4.78
CA GLN A 53 -9.02 -15.63 4.51
C GLN A 53 -8.92 -14.52 3.48
N VAL A 54 -9.87 -14.43 2.54
CA VAL A 54 -9.98 -13.31 1.59
C VAL A 54 -10.25 -12.02 2.36
N TRP A 55 -11.24 -12.01 3.25
CA TRP A 55 -11.57 -10.84 4.07
C TRP A 55 -10.47 -10.42 5.03
N LEU A 56 -9.77 -11.39 5.63
CA LEU A 56 -8.63 -11.09 6.48
C LEU A 56 -7.48 -10.47 5.67
N THR A 57 -7.22 -10.96 4.46
CA THR A 57 -6.19 -10.37 3.58
C THR A 57 -6.57 -8.97 3.13
N LEU A 58 -7.83 -8.75 2.77
CA LEU A 58 -8.36 -7.40 2.45
C LEU A 58 -8.30 -6.47 3.67
N GLY A 59 -8.60 -6.96 4.87
CA GLY A 59 -8.48 -6.22 6.11
C GLY A 59 -7.05 -5.80 6.42
N ILE A 60 -6.07 -6.68 6.20
CA ILE A 60 -4.64 -6.34 6.31
C ILE A 60 -4.28 -5.22 5.34
N ALA A 61 -4.76 -5.30 4.09
CA ALA A 61 -4.52 -4.26 3.08
C ALA A 61 -5.19 -2.93 3.46
N ALA A 62 -6.48 -2.95 3.79
CA ALA A 62 -7.27 -1.74 4.06
C ALA A 62 -6.81 -1.00 5.33
N ILE A 63 -6.43 -1.74 6.37
CA ILE A 63 -6.03 -1.15 7.65
C ILE A 63 -4.50 -0.96 7.68
N GLY A 64 -3.73 -2.02 7.46
CA GLY A 64 -2.27 -2.01 7.65
C GLY A 64 -1.54 -1.08 6.68
N PHE A 65 -1.97 -1.03 5.41
CA PHE A 65 -1.38 -0.12 4.43
C PHE A 65 -1.86 1.34 4.60
N GLY A 66 -2.98 1.55 5.28
CA GLY A 66 -3.51 2.88 5.60
C GLY A 66 -2.54 3.74 6.41
N GLY A 67 -1.66 3.11 7.19
CA GLY A 67 -0.64 3.81 7.96
C GLY A 67 0.30 4.68 7.11
N MET A 68 0.75 4.16 5.98
CA MET A 68 1.58 4.92 5.03
C MET A 68 0.83 6.14 4.50
N PHE A 69 -0.45 5.99 4.14
CA PHE A 69 -1.25 7.08 3.60
C PHE A 69 -1.57 8.16 4.63
N ALA A 70 -1.62 7.85 5.92
CA ALA A 70 -1.78 8.84 6.98
C ALA A 70 -0.65 9.89 6.94
N VAL A 71 0.59 9.47 6.66
CA VAL A 71 1.74 10.37 6.52
C VAL A 71 1.84 10.94 5.11
N PHE A 72 1.71 10.10 4.07
CA PHE A 72 1.93 10.52 2.69
C PHE A 72 0.96 11.62 2.24
N SER A 73 -0.29 11.57 2.68
CA SER A 73 -1.31 12.59 2.35
C SER A 73 -0.94 13.98 2.87
N TYR A 74 -0.16 14.04 3.95
CA TYR A 74 0.23 15.28 4.62
C TYR A 74 1.75 15.52 4.57
N VAL A 75 2.47 14.82 3.69
CA VAL A 75 3.94 14.93 3.60
C VAL A 75 4.39 16.33 3.22
N LYS A 76 3.65 17.03 2.34
CA LYS A 76 4.00 18.41 1.95
C LYS A 76 3.98 19.36 3.16
N PRO A 77 2.87 19.56 3.88
CA PRO A 77 2.86 20.41 5.06
C PRO A 77 3.81 19.90 6.17
N LEU A 78 4.02 18.60 6.31
CA LEU A 78 5.02 18.09 7.23
C LEU A 78 6.43 18.62 6.89
N LEU A 79 6.81 18.59 5.61
CA LEU A 79 8.11 19.05 5.15
C LEU A 79 8.25 20.59 5.21
N THR A 80 7.18 21.35 4.90
CA THR A 80 7.26 22.81 4.90
C THR A 80 7.08 23.43 6.27
N GLU A 81 6.10 22.95 7.07
CA GLU A 81 5.73 23.57 8.34
C GLU A 81 6.56 23.05 9.54
N VAL A 82 7.01 21.79 9.49
CA VAL A 82 7.77 21.19 10.60
C VAL A 82 9.27 21.17 10.29
N THR A 83 9.66 20.71 9.08
CA THR A 83 11.07 20.64 8.69
C THR A 83 11.61 22.00 8.24
N GLY A 84 10.74 22.91 7.76
CA GLY A 84 11.14 24.22 7.22
C GLY A 84 11.75 24.16 5.83
N LEU A 85 11.47 23.09 5.06
CA LEU A 85 11.93 22.97 3.68
C LEU A 85 11.17 23.92 2.76
N SER A 86 11.87 24.48 1.77
CA SER A 86 11.23 25.27 0.71
C SER A 86 10.27 24.39 -0.10
N VAL A 87 9.21 25.00 -0.63
CA VAL A 87 8.22 24.32 -1.47
C VAL A 87 8.88 23.68 -2.69
N ASP A 88 9.95 24.31 -3.21
CA ASP A 88 10.71 23.84 -4.38
C ASP A 88 11.55 22.58 -4.09
N ALA A 89 11.90 22.33 -2.82
CA ALA A 89 12.62 21.12 -2.40
C ALA A 89 11.68 19.90 -2.23
N VAL A 90 10.37 20.11 -2.04
CA VAL A 90 9.39 19.02 -1.83
C VAL A 90 9.41 17.99 -2.96
N PRO A 91 9.45 18.35 -4.26
CA PRO A 91 9.52 17.36 -5.34
C PRO A 91 10.75 16.44 -5.25
N LEU A 92 11.90 16.96 -4.78
CA LEU A 92 13.11 16.17 -4.62
C LEU A 92 12.93 15.11 -3.50
N VAL A 93 12.33 15.48 -2.39
CA VAL A 93 12.02 14.54 -1.30
C VAL A 93 10.99 13.49 -1.74
N LEU A 94 10.00 13.88 -2.53
CA LEU A 94 9.06 12.93 -3.14
C LEU A 94 9.73 12.01 -4.16
N ALA A 95 10.78 12.46 -4.85
CA ALA A 95 11.58 11.59 -5.70
C ALA A 95 12.32 10.52 -4.88
N LEU A 96 12.84 10.87 -3.69
CA LEU A 96 13.42 9.88 -2.75
C LEU A 96 12.38 8.83 -2.30
N PHE A 97 11.15 9.23 -2.04
CA PHE A 97 10.05 8.29 -1.80
C PHE A 97 9.87 7.34 -2.98
N GLY A 98 9.87 7.86 -4.22
CA GLY A 98 9.78 7.04 -5.43
C GLY A 98 10.94 6.05 -5.58
N VAL A 99 12.17 6.46 -5.28
CA VAL A 99 13.35 5.55 -5.25
C VAL A 99 13.15 4.47 -4.18
N GLY A 100 12.65 4.87 -2.99
CA GLY A 100 12.28 3.94 -1.93
C GLY A 100 11.26 2.89 -2.38
N MET A 101 10.23 3.30 -3.15
CA MET A 101 9.25 2.37 -3.73
C MET A 101 9.91 1.34 -4.66
N VAL A 102 10.82 1.77 -5.53
CA VAL A 102 11.54 0.86 -6.44
C VAL A 102 12.38 -0.14 -5.64
N VAL A 103 13.19 0.34 -4.71
CA VAL A 103 14.04 -0.51 -3.85
C VAL A 103 13.17 -1.47 -3.03
N GLY A 104 12.11 -0.94 -2.41
CA GLY A 104 11.18 -1.74 -1.62
C GLY A 104 10.53 -2.86 -2.43
N ASN A 105 10.03 -2.56 -3.62
CA ASN A 105 9.41 -3.55 -4.50
C ASN A 105 10.41 -4.62 -4.94
N LEU A 106 11.64 -4.26 -5.31
CA LEU A 106 12.67 -5.21 -5.71
C LEU A 106 13.07 -6.16 -4.56
N VAL A 107 13.29 -5.60 -3.38
CA VAL A 107 13.65 -6.38 -2.18
C VAL A 107 12.44 -7.19 -1.70
N GLY A 108 11.28 -6.56 -1.61
CA GLY A 108 10.04 -7.19 -1.16
C GLY A 108 9.61 -8.35 -2.05
N ALA A 109 9.73 -8.23 -3.38
CA ALA A 109 9.45 -9.33 -4.31
C ALA A 109 10.36 -10.54 -4.03
N ARG A 110 11.69 -10.32 -3.92
CA ARG A 110 12.63 -11.40 -3.60
C ARG A 110 12.37 -12.08 -2.26
N LEU A 111 11.93 -11.32 -1.26
CA LEU A 111 11.57 -11.86 0.05
C LEU A 111 10.25 -12.61 0.00
N ALA A 112 9.26 -12.11 -0.75
CA ALA A 112 7.95 -12.74 -0.92
C ALA A 112 8.07 -14.08 -1.65
N ASP A 113 8.93 -14.19 -2.68
CA ASP A 113 9.22 -15.45 -3.37
C ASP A 113 9.77 -16.53 -2.43
N LYS A 114 10.56 -16.11 -1.42
CA LYS A 114 11.13 -17.05 -0.44
C LYS A 114 10.14 -17.42 0.67
N ALA A 115 9.39 -16.46 1.18
CA ALA A 115 8.55 -16.64 2.36
C ALA A 115 7.46 -15.55 2.46
N LEU A 116 6.42 -15.64 1.62
CA LEU A 116 5.36 -14.63 1.46
C LEU A 116 4.78 -14.14 2.79
N MET A 117 4.35 -15.05 3.67
CA MET A 117 3.72 -14.67 4.95
C MET A 117 4.68 -13.98 5.92
N ARG A 118 5.95 -14.42 5.95
CA ARG A 118 6.99 -13.76 6.76
C ARG A 118 7.29 -12.37 6.22
N THR A 119 7.29 -12.20 4.90
CA THR A 119 7.51 -10.92 4.23
C THR A 119 6.38 -9.93 4.54
N ILE A 120 5.11 -10.36 4.45
CA ILE A 120 3.97 -9.51 4.81
C ILE A 120 4.07 -9.06 6.27
N GLY A 121 4.29 -9.98 7.21
CA GLY A 121 4.45 -9.64 8.63
C GLY A 121 5.65 -8.73 8.90
N GLY A 122 6.78 -8.99 8.24
CA GLY A 122 7.99 -8.18 8.34
C GLY A 122 7.80 -6.75 7.79
N LEU A 123 7.12 -6.61 6.65
CA LEU A 123 6.83 -5.29 6.06
C LEU A 123 5.82 -4.48 6.90
N LEU A 124 4.84 -5.14 7.52
CA LEU A 124 3.93 -4.47 8.47
C LEU A 124 4.68 -3.99 9.71
N ALA A 125 5.55 -4.83 10.28
CA ALA A 125 6.40 -4.44 11.41
C ALA A 125 7.37 -3.32 11.03
N TRP A 126 7.95 -3.39 9.82
CA TRP A 126 8.78 -2.33 9.26
C TRP A 126 8.01 -1.01 9.12
N SER A 127 6.78 -1.08 8.63
CA SER A 127 5.88 0.09 8.54
C SER A 127 5.71 0.76 9.92
N VAL A 128 5.48 -0.03 10.98
CA VAL A 128 5.37 0.51 12.35
C VAL A 128 6.63 1.28 12.74
N VAL A 129 7.82 0.73 12.48
CA VAL A 129 9.10 1.37 12.83
C VAL A 129 9.30 2.69 12.06
N VAL A 130 9.09 2.64 10.73
CA VAL A 130 9.28 3.82 9.86
C VAL A 130 8.30 4.95 10.24
N LEU A 131 7.04 4.60 10.50
CA LEU A 131 6.00 5.57 10.88
C LEU A 131 6.21 6.13 12.28
N ALA A 132 6.66 5.31 13.23
CA ALA A 132 7.01 5.76 14.58
C ALA A 132 8.21 6.71 14.58
N ALA A 133 9.11 6.62 13.61
CA ALA A 133 10.25 7.50 13.47
C ALA A 133 9.87 8.91 12.94
N ILE A 134 8.71 9.10 12.30
CA ILE A 134 8.28 10.38 11.71
C ILE A 134 8.35 11.55 12.70
N PRO A 135 7.76 11.48 13.92
CA PRO A 135 7.79 12.60 14.85
C PRO A 135 9.21 13.01 15.25
N PHE A 136 10.14 12.07 15.29
CA PHE A 136 11.52 12.30 15.70
C PHE A 136 12.42 12.76 14.55
N THR A 137 12.11 12.38 13.33
CA THR A 137 12.89 12.73 12.12
C THR A 137 12.42 14.02 11.47
N ALA A 138 11.14 14.36 11.63
CA ALA A 138 10.53 15.54 11.00
C ALA A 138 11.26 16.86 11.23
N PRO A 139 11.84 17.18 12.43
CA PRO A 139 12.57 18.42 12.63
C PRO A 139 13.91 18.51 11.89
N TYR A 140 14.45 17.39 11.40
CA TYR A 140 15.80 17.32 10.83
C TYR A 140 15.75 16.95 9.34
N VAL A 141 16.23 17.85 8.47
CA VAL A 141 16.18 17.68 6.99
C VAL A 141 16.76 16.33 6.54
N ALA A 142 17.98 15.99 6.97
CA ALA A 142 18.61 14.74 6.56
C ALA A 142 17.84 13.51 7.06
N ALA A 143 17.36 13.55 8.31
CA ALA A 143 16.65 12.44 8.91
C ALA A 143 15.28 12.20 8.25
N ILE A 144 14.53 13.27 7.96
CA ILE A 144 13.23 13.13 7.29
C ILE A 144 13.37 12.66 5.84
N CYS A 145 14.41 13.09 5.13
CA CYS A 145 14.69 12.60 3.77
C CYS A 145 14.95 11.09 3.77
N ILE A 146 15.75 10.59 4.71
CA ILE A 146 15.98 9.16 4.89
C ILE A 146 14.67 8.45 5.26
N ASN A 147 13.89 9.02 6.19
CA ASN A 147 12.63 8.42 6.62
C ASN A 147 11.62 8.35 5.48
N VAL A 148 11.49 9.39 4.65
CA VAL A 148 10.60 9.41 3.48
C VAL A 148 11.04 8.38 2.44
N PHE A 149 12.35 8.19 2.22
CA PHE A 149 12.86 7.08 1.42
C PHE A 149 12.44 5.73 2.00
N LEU A 150 12.62 5.51 3.30
CA LEU A 150 12.22 4.28 3.98
C LEU A 150 10.70 4.06 3.94
N LEU A 151 9.90 5.13 4.05
CA LEU A 151 8.45 5.09 3.89
C LEU A 151 8.06 4.58 2.49
N GLY A 152 8.80 4.97 1.45
CA GLY A 152 8.63 4.43 0.10
C GLY A 152 8.79 2.91 0.05
N THR A 153 9.71 2.33 0.81
CA THR A 153 9.94 0.87 0.82
C THR A 153 8.74 0.08 1.36
N VAL A 154 7.89 0.69 2.17
CA VAL A 154 6.66 0.07 2.72
C VAL A 154 5.68 -0.32 1.63
N VAL A 155 5.73 0.34 0.46
CA VAL A 155 4.85 0.05 -0.69
C VAL A 155 4.97 -1.40 -1.17
N ALA A 156 6.08 -2.08 -0.89
CA ALA A 156 6.29 -3.50 -1.17
C ALA A 156 5.23 -4.44 -0.54
N ILE A 157 4.49 -3.99 0.48
CA ILE A 157 3.34 -4.72 1.03
C ILE A 157 2.29 -4.97 -0.05
N GLY A 158 2.10 -4.03 -0.99
CA GLY A 158 1.07 -4.10 -2.02
C GLY A 158 1.13 -5.35 -2.88
N PRO A 159 2.20 -5.59 -3.64
CA PRO A 159 2.36 -6.81 -4.42
C PRO A 159 2.31 -8.09 -3.58
N ALA A 160 2.88 -8.08 -2.37
CA ALA A 160 2.85 -9.25 -1.48
C ALA A 160 1.42 -9.61 -1.05
N LEU A 161 0.59 -8.62 -0.71
CA LEU A 161 -0.82 -8.84 -0.39
C LEU A 161 -1.63 -9.26 -1.61
N GLN A 162 -1.31 -8.75 -2.80
CA GLN A 162 -1.96 -9.17 -4.03
C GLN A 162 -1.71 -10.65 -4.32
N ILE A 163 -0.47 -11.12 -4.23
CA ILE A 163 -0.13 -12.54 -4.38
C ILE A 163 -0.91 -13.36 -3.35
N ARG A 164 -0.88 -12.94 -2.08
CA ARG A 164 -1.60 -13.62 -1.00
C ARG A 164 -3.10 -13.71 -1.27
N LEU A 165 -3.70 -12.64 -1.78
CA LEU A 165 -5.12 -12.59 -2.08
C LEU A 165 -5.48 -13.51 -3.26
N MET A 166 -4.64 -13.53 -4.30
CA MET A 166 -4.82 -14.44 -5.43
C MET A 166 -4.69 -15.91 -5.01
N ASP A 167 -3.73 -16.25 -4.15
CA ASP A 167 -3.56 -17.61 -3.59
C ASP A 167 -4.78 -18.04 -2.77
N THR A 168 -5.36 -17.11 -2.00
CA THR A 168 -6.53 -17.41 -1.17
C THR A 168 -7.84 -17.44 -1.94
N ALA A 169 -7.95 -16.69 -3.03
CA ALA A 169 -9.13 -16.64 -3.88
C ALA A 169 -9.23 -17.82 -4.88
N GLY A 170 -8.15 -18.59 -5.05
CA GLY A 170 -8.11 -19.76 -5.94
C GLY A 170 -8.44 -19.41 -7.39
N HIS A 171 -9.60 -19.85 -7.89
CA HIS A 171 -10.01 -19.60 -9.28
C HIS A 171 -10.53 -18.17 -9.55
N ALA A 172 -10.75 -17.35 -8.51
CA ALA A 172 -11.32 -16.00 -8.63
C ALA A 172 -10.22 -14.92 -8.68
N GLN A 173 -9.20 -15.11 -9.51
CA GLN A 173 -8.03 -14.22 -9.57
C GLN A 173 -8.36 -12.81 -10.06
N THR A 174 -9.28 -12.67 -11.00
CA THR A 174 -9.72 -11.36 -11.52
C THR A 174 -10.42 -10.54 -10.45
N LEU A 175 -11.35 -11.15 -9.72
CA LEU A 175 -12.04 -10.52 -8.60
C LEU A 175 -11.05 -10.19 -7.48
N ALA A 176 -10.13 -11.10 -7.15
CA ALA A 176 -9.09 -10.87 -6.15
C ALA A 176 -8.22 -9.63 -6.49
N ALA A 177 -7.78 -9.49 -7.73
CA ALA A 177 -7.01 -8.33 -8.17
C ALA A 177 -7.83 -7.02 -8.03
N ALA A 178 -9.09 -7.02 -8.43
CA ALA A 178 -9.98 -5.86 -8.30
C ALA A 178 -10.22 -5.49 -6.83
N LEU A 179 -10.47 -6.47 -5.97
CA LEU A 179 -10.67 -6.28 -4.53
C LEU A 179 -9.41 -5.75 -3.83
N ASN A 180 -8.22 -6.18 -4.26
CA ASN A 180 -6.96 -5.67 -3.75
C ASN A 180 -6.85 -4.15 -3.96
N HIS A 181 -7.16 -3.67 -5.17
CA HIS A 181 -7.18 -2.24 -5.47
C HIS A 181 -8.24 -1.49 -4.65
N SER A 182 -9.41 -2.10 -4.44
CA SER A 182 -10.47 -1.52 -3.58
C SER A 182 -9.99 -1.40 -2.13
N ALA A 183 -9.30 -2.41 -1.60
CA ALA A 183 -8.73 -2.37 -0.26
C ALA A 183 -7.65 -1.28 -0.13
N PHE A 184 -6.80 -1.08 -1.14
CA PHE A 184 -5.82 0.02 -1.12
C PHE A 184 -6.45 1.40 -1.23
N ASN A 185 -7.53 1.56 -2.00
CA ASN A 185 -8.29 2.82 -2.02
C ASN A 185 -8.95 3.09 -0.66
N THR A 186 -9.45 2.05 0.00
CA THR A 186 -9.97 2.14 1.39
C THR A 186 -8.85 2.52 2.36
N ALA A 187 -7.66 1.92 2.23
CA ALA A 187 -6.48 2.27 3.02
C ALA A 187 -6.09 3.74 2.85
N ASN A 188 -6.08 4.23 1.60
CA ASN A 188 -5.80 5.64 1.30
C ASN A 188 -6.82 6.56 1.96
N ALA A 189 -8.11 6.29 1.78
CA ALA A 189 -9.18 7.08 2.39
C ALA A 189 -9.11 7.06 3.92
N LEU A 190 -8.93 5.89 4.53
CA LEU A 190 -8.85 5.71 5.97
C LEU A 190 -7.63 6.43 6.56
N GLY A 191 -6.46 6.26 5.95
CA GLY A 191 -5.23 6.92 6.38
C GLY A 191 -5.32 8.44 6.28
N ALA A 192 -5.75 8.95 5.12
CA ALA A 192 -5.91 10.38 4.91
C ALA A 192 -6.96 10.98 5.86
N TRP A 193 -8.09 10.32 6.04
CA TRP A 193 -9.15 10.78 6.95
C TRP A 193 -8.68 10.82 8.40
N LEU A 194 -8.12 9.73 8.94
CA LEU A 194 -7.66 9.67 10.32
C LEU A 194 -6.49 10.63 10.59
N GLY A 195 -5.55 10.76 9.62
CA GLY A 195 -4.50 11.77 9.68
C GLY A 195 -5.08 13.18 9.76
N GLY A 196 -6.09 13.48 8.92
CA GLY A 196 -6.80 14.76 8.95
C GLY A 196 -7.53 15.03 10.26
N VAL A 197 -8.21 14.03 10.83
CA VAL A 197 -8.87 14.12 12.14
C VAL A 197 -7.85 14.46 13.24
N ALA A 198 -6.69 13.80 13.27
CA ALA A 198 -5.65 14.07 14.24
C ALA A 198 -5.10 15.50 14.13
N ILE A 199 -4.89 15.99 12.90
CA ILE A 199 -4.42 17.37 12.64
C ILE A 199 -5.49 18.38 13.05
N ALA A 200 -6.75 18.16 12.65
CA ALA A 200 -7.87 19.03 13.01
C ALA A 200 -8.13 19.06 14.54
N GLY A 201 -7.81 17.98 15.24
CA GLY A 201 -7.83 17.88 16.68
C GLY A 201 -6.67 18.61 17.39
N GLY A 202 -5.81 19.32 16.64
CA GLY A 202 -4.72 20.13 17.19
C GLY A 202 -3.46 19.35 17.56
N LEU A 203 -3.33 18.06 17.15
CA LEU A 203 -2.16 17.23 17.46
C LEU A 203 -0.94 17.55 16.58
N GLY A 204 -1.11 18.42 15.58
CA GLY A 204 -0.05 18.82 14.64
C GLY A 204 0.29 17.80 13.56
N TRP A 205 1.15 18.19 12.63
CA TRP A 205 1.50 17.41 11.43
C TRP A 205 2.21 16.08 11.74
N THR A 206 3.01 16.05 12.80
CA THR A 206 3.76 14.85 13.20
C THR A 206 2.88 13.75 13.78
N ALA A 207 1.67 14.08 14.24
CA ALA A 207 0.70 13.09 14.73
C ALA A 207 0.28 12.09 13.69
N THR A 208 0.40 12.43 12.38
CA THR A 208 0.15 11.51 11.27
C THR A 208 1.03 10.25 11.35
N GLY A 209 2.26 10.36 11.87
CA GLY A 209 3.13 9.23 12.15
C GLY A 209 2.51 8.26 13.17
N TRP A 210 1.97 8.77 14.28
CA TRP A 210 1.31 7.95 15.30
C TRP A 210 0.00 7.33 14.81
N VAL A 211 -0.80 8.06 14.03
CA VAL A 211 -1.97 7.48 13.33
C VAL A 211 -1.54 6.32 12.44
N GLY A 212 -0.44 6.50 11.72
CA GLY A 212 0.13 5.47 10.87
C GLY A 212 0.56 4.23 11.67
N VAL A 213 1.18 4.41 12.84
CA VAL A 213 1.56 3.33 13.76
C VAL A 213 0.32 2.53 14.19
N VAL A 214 -0.73 3.21 14.62
CA VAL A 214 -1.98 2.55 15.07
C VAL A 214 -2.58 1.72 13.95
N LEU A 215 -2.65 2.26 12.73
CA LEU A 215 -3.16 1.53 11.57
C LEU A 215 -2.29 0.33 11.20
N SER A 216 -0.96 0.48 11.22
CA SER A 216 -0.03 -0.62 10.93
C SER A 216 -0.10 -1.72 11.99
N LEU A 217 -0.24 -1.36 13.27
CA LEU A 217 -0.49 -2.33 14.36
C LEU A 217 -1.85 -3.02 14.20
N GLY A 218 -2.89 -2.29 13.79
CA GLY A 218 -4.17 -2.88 13.42
C GLY A 218 -4.03 -3.91 12.30
N GLY A 219 -3.25 -3.60 11.26
CA GLY A 219 -2.91 -4.53 10.18
C GLY A 219 -2.18 -5.76 10.69
N LEU A 220 -1.21 -5.60 11.60
CA LEU A 220 -0.52 -6.72 12.26
C LEU A 220 -1.46 -7.58 13.10
N ALA A 221 -2.42 -6.99 13.79
CA ALA A 221 -3.42 -7.74 14.56
C ALA A 221 -4.31 -8.60 13.65
N VAL A 222 -4.77 -8.04 12.52
CA VAL A 222 -5.53 -8.80 11.51
C VAL A 222 -4.66 -9.89 10.89
N PHE A 223 -3.38 -9.61 10.64
CA PHE A 223 -2.42 -10.60 10.15
C PHE A 223 -2.23 -11.75 11.13
N ALA A 224 -2.07 -11.46 12.42
CA ALA A 224 -1.98 -12.48 13.46
C ALA A 224 -3.25 -13.35 13.54
N ALA A 225 -4.43 -12.73 13.42
CA ALA A 225 -5.70 -13.45 13.35
C ALA A 225 -5.78 -14.38 12.12
N SER A 226 -5.29 -13.93 10.95
CA SER A 226 -5.20 -14.71 9.72
C SER A 226 -4.31 -15.95 9.92
N LEU A 227 -3.13 -15.77 10.52
CA LEU A 227 -2.21 -16.89 10.84
C LEU A 227 -2.83 -17.90 11.81
N TRP A 228 -3.46 -17.41 12.87
CA TRP A 228 -4.11 -18.26 13.86
C TRP A 228 -5.24 -19.11 13.25
N MET A 229 -6.08 -18.49 12.42
CA MET A 229 -7.14 -19.19 11.71
C MET A 229 -6.57 -20.28 10.79
N GLN A 230 -5.50 -19.98 10.03
CA GLN A 230 -4.85 -20.97 9.17
C GLN A 230 -4.31 -22.18 9.95
N ARG A 231 -3.65 -21.93 11.09
CA ARG A 231 -3.15 -23.01 11.95
C ARG A 231 -4.28 -23.89 12.46
N ARG A 232 -5.41 -23.30 12.87
CA ARG A 232 -6.59 -24.05 13.32
C ARG A 232 -7.22 -24.92 12.22
N MET A 233 -7.30 -24.39 10.99
CA MET A 233 -7.83 -25.15 9.85
C MET A 233 -6.95 -26.35 9.50
N ARG A 234 -5.62 -26.19 9.52
CA ARG A 234 -4.66 -27.28 9.30
C ARG A 234 -4.79 -28.36 10.39
N ALA A 235 -4.80 -27.98 11.65
CA ALA A 235 -4.95 -28.93 12.77
C ALA A 235 -6.26 -29.72 12.71
N ARG A 236 -7.35 -29.13 12.22
CA ARG A 236 -8.63 -29.84 12.01
C ARG A 236 -8.60 -30.78 10.81
N GLY A 237 -7.94 -30.42 9.71
CA GLY A 237 -7.76 -31.25 8.53
C GLY A 237 -6.89 -32.50 8.83
N GLU A 238 -5.85 -32.35 9.62
CA GLU A 238 -4.97 -33.46 10.05
C GLU A 238 -5.65 -34.40 11.06
N ALA A 239 -6.66 -33.92 11.81
CA ALA A 239 -7.43 -34.75 12.75
C ALA A 239 -8.51 -35.62 12.07
N HIS A 240 -8.77 -35.41 10.78
CA HIS A 240 -9.76 -36.16 10.00
C HIS A 240 -9.13 -37.00 8.86
N ALA A 241 -7.80 -36.99 8.71
CA ALA A 241 -7.02 -37.79 7.78
C ALA A 241 -6.33 -38.96 8.55
#